data_50aacbdc16c633860c3f6a2a651111c2
#
_entry.id   50aacbdc16c633860c3f6a2a651111c2
#
_cell.length_a   1.000
_cell.length_b   1.000
_cell.length_c   1.000
_cell.angle_alpha   90.00
_cell.angle_beta   90.00
_cell.angle_gamma   90.00
#
_symmetry.space_group_name_H-M   'P 1'
#
loop_
_entity.id
_entity.type
_entity.pdbx_description
1 polymer ?
#
loop_
_entity_poly.entity_id
_entity_poly.type
_entity_poly.pdbx_seq_one_letter_code
_entity_poly.pdbx_strand_id
1 'polypeptide(L)'
;MIRSVVRGTGQALPRRIMKNADFAGMVETSDEWIAQRTGIRQRHIASDDETTASLGEAAARAALADAGLTPDDIDLIVLATSTPNNTFPATAVEIQQRLGMRHGYAFDMQAVCSGFVYAVTTADAYIRGGLAKRVLVIGSETFSRILDWNDRSTCVLFGDGAGAMVLEAGEAAGTIADRGVLAASLRSDGSHKEKLYVDGGPSTTGTVGHLRMEGREVFKHAVGMITDVIEATFSQAGITADDLDWFVPHQANKRIIDASAKKLGIAEEKVVITVDKHGNTSAASVPLALSIAAADGRIKRGDLVLLEAMGGGFTWGAVLVRW
;
A
#
# COMPACT_ATOMS: atom_id res chain seq x y z
N MET A 1 3.71 23.01 -16.02
CA MET A 1 3.97 21.55 -16.14
C MET A 1 2.73 20.76 -15.79
N ILE A 2 2.73 19.42 -16.02
CA ILE A 2 1.64 18.56 -15.58
C ILE A 2 2.01 17.90 -14.24
N ARG A 3 1.06 17.86 -13.32
CA ARG A 3 1.08 17.12 -12.05
C ARG A 3 -0.04 16.10 -12.01
N SER A 4 0.17 15.01 -11.29
CA SER A 4 -0.86 14.01 -11.01
C SER A 4 -1.58 14.37 -9.71
N VAL A 5 -2.76 14.95 -9.84
CA VAL A 5 -3.55 15.49 -8.72
C VAL A 5 -4.47 14.40 -8.17
N VAL A 6 -4.48 14.21 -6.85
CA VAL A 6 -5.42 13.30 -6.18
C VAL A 6 -6.83 13.85 -6.28
N ARG A 7 -7.75 13.02 -6.78
CA ARG A 7 -9.17 13.37 -6.96
C ARG A 7 -10.08 12.68 -5.95
N GLY A 8 -9.74 11.49 -5.54
CA GLY A 8 -10.50 10.72 -4.56
C GLY A 8 -9.76 9.48 -4.11
N THR A 9 -10.21 8.93 -2.99
CA THR A 9 -9.70 7.69 -2.39
C THR A 9 -10.83 6.77 -1.98
N GLY A 10 -10.53 5.48 -1.88
CA GLY A 10 -11.49 4.48 -1.43
C GLY A 10 -10.81 3.30 -0.78
N GLN A 11 -11.59 2.54 -0.03
CA GLN A 11 -11.12 1.38 0.69
C GLN A 11 -12.14 0.25 0.68
N ALA A 12 -11.67 -0.98 0.86
CA ALA A 12 -12.49 -2.15 1.10
C ALA A 12 -11.77 -3.11 2.04
N LEU A 13 -12.49 -3.64 3.00
CA LEU A 13 -12.01 -4.65 3.95
C LEU A 13 -12.89 -5.89 3.87
N PRO A 14 -12.31 -7.10 3.98
CA PRO A 14 -13.09 -8.31 4.14
C PRO A 14 -14.06 -8.23 5.32
N ARG A 15 -15.16 -8.98 5.20
CA ARG A 15 -16.21 -8.97 6.24
C ARG A 15 -15.77 -9.62 7.55
N ARG A 16 -14.91 -10.67 7.47
CA ARG A 16 -14.45 -11.40 8.64
C ARG A 16 -13.34 -10.64 9.36
N ILE A 17 -13.58 -10.31 10.62
CA ILE A 17 -12.57 -9.80 11.54
C ILE A 17 -12.00 -10.95 12.33
N MET A 18 -10.67 -11.04 12.39
CA MET A 18 -9.92 -12.00 13.21
C MET A 18 -9.14 -11.24 14.29
N LYS A 19 -9.50 -11.45 15.55
CA LYS A 19 -8.83 -10.85 16.71
C LYS A 19 -7.62 -11.68 17.14
N ASN A 20 -6.73 -11.11 17.94
CA ASN A 20 -5.59 -11.85 18.47
C ASN A 20 -6.01 -13.08 19.29
N ALA A 21 -7.13 -13.01 20.02
CA ALA A 21 -7.66 -14.13 20.78
C ALA A 21 -8.06 -15.33 19.89
N ASP A 22 -8.38 -15.12 18.62
CA ASP A 22 -8.80 -16.18 17.70
C ASP A 22 -7.64 -17.10 17.27
N PHE A 23 -6.39 -16.71 17.54
CA PHE A 23 -5.21 -17.55 17.35
C PHE A 23 -5.00 -18.58 18.46
N ALA A 24 -5.77 -18.51 19.56
CA ALA A 24 -5.70 -19.50 20.63
C ALA A 24 -6.02 -20.90 20.11
N GLY A 25 -5.11 -21.85 20.35
CA GLY A 25 -5.23 -23.21 19.83
C GLY A 25 -4.75 -23.43 18.40
N MET A 26 -4.45 -22.36 17.65
CA MET A 26 -3.81 -22.49 16.32
C MET A 26 -2.29 -22.47 16.45
N VAL A 27 -1.75 -21.49 17.18
CA VAL A 27 -0.32 -21.33 17.45
C VAL A 27 -0.10 -20.87 18.89
N GLU A 28 1.10 -21.12 19.43
CA GLU A 28 1.45 -20.70 20.78
C GLU A 28 1.66 -19.19 20.86
N THR A 29 0.61 -18.44 21.21
CA THR A 29 0.61 -16.96 21.28
C THR A 29 -0.44 -16.44 22.26
N SER A 30 -0.42 -15.12 22.53
CA SER A 30 -1.46 -14.40 23.29
C SER A 30 -1.74 -13.02 22.69
N ASP A 31 -2.88 -12.39 23.05
CA ASP A 31 -3.18 -11.02 22.64
C ASP A 31 -2.08 -10.05 23.06
N GLU A 32 -1.62 -10.17 24.31
CA GLU A 32 -0.55 -9.32 24.85
C GLU A 32 0.75 -9.48 24.07
N TRP A 33 1.11 -10.72 23.74
CA TRP A 33 2.34 -11.02 23.00
C TRP A 33 2.32 -10.39 21.61
N ILE A 34 1.19 -10.52 20.87
CA ILE A 34 1.02 -9.94 19.54
C ILE A 34 1.02 -8.41 19.62
N ALA A 35 0.18 -7.85 20.51
CA ALA A 35 0.01 -6.41 20.64
C ALA A 35 1.31 -5.68 21.04
N GLN A 36 2.06 -6.21 22.02
CA GLN A 36 3.31 -5.61 22.46
C GLN A 36 4.41 -5.61 21.38
N ARG A 37 4.43 -6.65 20.51
CA ARG A 37 5.47 -6.78 19.49
C ARG A 37 5.15 -6.10 18.18
N THR A 38 3.87 -5.92 17.88
CA THR A 38 3.42 -5.51 16.54
C THR A 38 2.51 -4.28 16.56
N GLY A 39 1.84 -4.03 17.67
CA GLY A 39 0.74 -3.06 17.76
C GLY A 39 -0.58 -3.59 17.24
N ILE A 40 -0.62 -4.79 16.63
CA ILE A 40 -1.81 -5.37 16.00
C ILE A 40 -2.78 -5.91 17.06
N ARG A 41 -4.07 -5.56 16.94
CA ARG A 41 -5.15 -6.07 17.78
C ARG A 41 -6.11 -6.97 17.02
N GLN A 42 -6.29 -6.68 15.75
CA GLN A 42 -7.14 -7.45 14.83
C GLN A 42 -6.65 -7.30 13.39
N ARG A 43 -7.18 -8.13 12.50
CA ARG A 43 -7.05 -8.04 11.05
C ARG A 43 -8.32 -8.52 10.38
N HIS A 44 -8.44 -8.21 9.09
CA HIS A 44 -9.51 -8.73 8.26
C HIS A 44 -8.98 -9.88 7.42
N ILE A 45 -9.77 -10.92 7.26
CA ILE A 45 -9.42 -12.12 6.50
C ILE A 45 -10.50 -12.38 5.45
N ALA A 46 -10.10 -12.48 4.20
CA ALA A 46 -10.99 -12.72 3.07
C ALA A 46 -11.70 -14.09 3.21
N SER A 47 -13.02 -14.08 3.06
CA SER A 47 -13.82 -15.28 2.91
C SER A 47 -13.65 -15.87 1.51
N ASP A 48 -14.14 -17.08 1.26
CA ASP A 48 -13.93 -17.80 0.00
C ASP A 48 -14.47 -17.04 -1.23
N ASP A 49 -15.53 -16.27 -1.05
CA ASP A 49 -16.15 -15.42 -2.08
C ASP A 49 -15.49 -14.02 -2.22
N GLU A 50 -14.56 -13.68 -1.35
CA GLU A 50 -13.79 -12.43 -1.41
C GLU A 50 -12.43 -12.69 -2.02
N THR A 51 -12.09 -11.97 -3.09
CA THR A 51 -10.84 -12.12 -3.84
C THR A 51 -10.12 -10.79 -3.94
N THR A 52 -8.86 -10.82 -4.37
CA THR A 52 -8.10 -9.60 -4.66
C THR A 52 -8.84 -8.71 -5.65
N ALA A 53 -9.48 -9.31 -6.69
CA ALA A 53 -10.27 -8.55 -7.65
C ALA A 53 -11.54 -7.93 -7.02
N SER A 54 -12.29 -8.68 -6.20
CA SER A 54 -13.53 -8.16 -5.61
C SER A 54 -13.28 -7.06 -4.58
N LEU A 55 -12.23 -7.20 -3.77
CA LEU A 55 -11.81 -6.15 -2.82
C LEU A 55 -11.29 -4.91 -3.58
N GLY A 56 -10.44 -5.12 -4.60
CA GLY A 56 -9.94 -4.04 -5.46
C GLY A 56 -11.06 -3.30 -6.19
N GLU A 57 -12.06 -4.02 -6.72
CA GLU A 57 -13.27 -3.41 -7.31
C GLU A 57 -14.03 -2.55 -6.30
N ALA A 58 -14.26 -3.05 -5.09
CA ALA A 58 -14.98 -2.31 -4.07
C ALA A 58 -14.25 -1.02 -3.65
N ALA A 59 -12.93 -1.10 -3.45
CA ALA A 59 -12.10 0.08 -3.16
C ALA A 59 -12.10 1.07 -4.34
N ALA A 60 -12.03 0.58 -5.58
CA ALA A 60 -12.08 1.38 -6.79
C ALA A 60 -13.41 2.15 -6.92
N ARG A 61 -14.55 1.49 -6.71
CA ARG A 61 -15.86 2.13 -6.71
C ARG A 61 -15.99 3.22 -5.67
N ALA A 62 -15.45 2.99 -4.47
CA ALA A 62 -15.42 4.01 -3.41
C ALA A 62 -14.56 5.22 -3.82
N ALA A 63 -13.37 4.98 -4.42
CA ALA A 63 -12.49 6.06 -4.89
C ALA A 63 -13.11 6.86 -6.04
N LEU A 64 -13.80 6.21 -6.97
CA LEU A 64 -14.53 6.87 -8.06
C LEU A 64 -15.67 7.72 -7.53
N ALA A 65 -16.44 7.20 -6.56
CA ALA A 65 -17.54 7.94 -5.92
C ALA A 65 -17.03 9.19 -5.20
N ASP A 66 -15.92 9.06 -4.44
CA ASP A 66 -15.28 10.19 -3.75
C ASP A 66 -14.75 11.24 -4.76
N ALA A 67 -14.23 10.80 -5.90
CA ALA A 67 -13.78 11.68 -6.97
C ALA A 67 -14.94 12.31 -7.79
N GLY A 68 -16.18 11.84 -7.67
CA GLY A 68 -17.30 12.24 -8.51
C GLY A 68 -17.16 11.79 -9.97
N LEU A 69 -16.51 10.63 -10.18
CA LEU A 69 -16.20 10.06 -11.49
C LEU A 69 -16.89 8.71 -11.71
N THR A 70 -16.98 8.31 -12.97
CA THR A 70 -17.45 7.01 -13.40
C THR A 70 -16.30 6.15 -13.93
N PRO A 71 -16.46 4.84 -14.08
CA PRO A 71 -15.43 3.99 -14.68
C PRO A 71 -15.00 4.44 -16.09
N ASP A 72 -15.92 4.99 -16.87
CA ASP A 72 -15.64 5.49 -18.23
C ASP A 72 -14.82 6.79 -18.26
N ASP A 73 -14.56 7.40 -17.12
CA ASP A 73 -13.66 8.56 -17.00
C ASP A 73 -12.19 8.15 -16.85
N ILE A 74 -11.89 6.86 -16.61
CA ILE A 74 -10.57 6.32 -16.30
C ILE A 74 -9.90 5.78 -17.56
N ASP A 75 -8.67 6.19 -17.82
CA ASP A 75 -7.86 5.72 -18.96
C ASP A 75 -7.02 4.49 -18.62
N LEU A 76 -6.57 4.36 -17.36
CA LEU A 76 -5.64 3.33 -16.92
C LEU A 76 -5.98 2.85 -15.51
N ILE A 77 -5.93 1.53 -15.31
CA ILE A 77 -5.89 0.89 -13.99
C ILE A 77 -4.49 0.32 -13.75
N VAL A 78 -3.83 0.72 -12.66
CA VAL A 78 -2.59 0.10 -12.16
C VAL A 78 -2.90 -0.56 -10.83
N LEU A 79 -2.82 -1.89 -10.78
CA LEU A 79 -3.03 -2.67 -9.58
C LEU A 79 -1.70 -3.15 -9.01
N ALA A 80 -1.40 -2.77 -7.78
CA ALA A 80 -0.31 -3.35 -6.99
C ALA A 80 -0.83 -4.55 -6.20
N THR A 81 -0.29 -5.74 -6.49
CA THR A 81 -0.64 -6.97 -5.76
C THR A 81 0.45 -8.02 -5.83
N SER A 82 0.58 -8.82 -4.78
CA SER A 82 1.39 -10.05 -4.72
C SER A 82 0.52 -11.30 -4.65
N THR A 83 -0.80 -11.11 -4.60
CA THR A 83 -1.82 -12.17 -4.51
C THR A 83 -2.86 -12.03 -5.62
N PRO A 84 -2.43 -12.07 -6.91
CA PRO A 84 -3.35 -11.94 -8.03
C PRO A 84 -4.35 -13.10 -8.05
N ASN A 85 -5.55 -12.87 -8.62
CA ASN A 85 -6.55 -13.93 -8.75
C ASN A 85 -6.03 -15.13 -9.55
N ASN A 86 -5.26 -14.87 -10.60
CA ASN A 86 -4.67 -15.88 -11.49
C ASN A 86 -3.25 -15.47 -11.86
N THR A 87 -2.45 -16.42 -12.34
CA THR A 87 -1.15 -16.14 -12.93
C THR A 87 -1.29 -15.21 -14.16
N PHE A 88 -2.33 -15.41 -14.96
CA PHE A 88 -2.83 -14.53 -16.02
C PHE A 88 -4.31 -14.89 -16.30
N PRO A 89 -5.13 -13.99 -16.84
CA PRO A 89 -4.85 -12.58 -17.10
C PRO A 89 -4.57 -11.78 -15.82
N ALA A 90 -4.07 -10.54 -15.98
CA ALA A 90 -3.88 -9.63 -14.87
C ALA A 90 -5.18 -9.38 -14.10
N THR A 91 -5.11 -9.32 -12.77
CA THR A 91 -6.26 -9.05 -11.91
C THR A 91 -6.86 -7.65 -12.17
N ALA A 92 -6.03 -6.68 -12.56
CA ALA A 92 -6.49 -5.35 -12.99
C ALA A 92 -7.44 -5.41 -14.18
N VAL A 93 -7.25 -6.34 -15.13
CA VAL A 93 -8.15 -6.54 -16.28
C VAL A 93 -9.50 -7.12 -15.84
N GLU A 94 -9.50 -8.00 -14.83
CA GLU A 94 -10.73 -8.47 -14.20
C GLU A 94 -11.47 -7.33 -13.49
N ILE A 95 -10.76 -6.47 -12.76
CA ILE A 95 -11.33 -5.27 -12.10
C ILE A 95 -11.92 -4.33 -13.17
N GLN A 96 -11.23 -4.10 -14.29
CA GLN A 96 -11.72 -3.30 -15.41
C GLN A 96 -13.08 -3.81 -15.92
N GLN A 97 -13.17 -5.11 -16.13
CA GLN A 97 -14.40 -5.77 -16.57
C GLN A 97 -15.52 -5.65 -15.52
N ARG A 98 -15.23 -5.88 -14.25
CA ARG A 98 -16.18 -5.78 -13.13
C ARG A 98 -16.72 -4.36 -12.93
N LEU A 99 -15.89 -3.35 -13.14
CA LEU A 99 -16.30 -1.94 -13.10
C LEU A 99 -17.20 -1.56 -14.28
N GLY A 100 -17.19 -2.35 -15.37
CA GLY A 100 -17.90 -2.03 -16.60
C GLY A 100 -17.19 -0.97 -17.43
N MET A 101 -15.91 -0.79 -17.26
CA MET A 101 -15.07 0.16 -18.00
C MET A 101 -14.95 -0.28 -19.47
N ARG A 102 -15.36 0.58 -20.42
CA ARG A 102 -15.50 0.23 -21.84
C ARG A 102 -14.30 0.62 -22.71
N HIS A 103 -13.33 1.33 -22.14
CA HIS A 103 -12.11 1.77 -22.81
C HIS A 103 -10.92 1.76 -21.84
N GLY A 104 -9.79 2.22 -22.31
CA GLY A 104 -8.57 2.26 -21.51
C GLY A 104 -7.87 0.91 -21.42
N TYR A 105 -6.91 0.81 -20.51
CA TYR A 105 -6.09 -0.39 -20.33
C TYR A 105 -5.79 -0.62 -18.83
N ALA A 106 -5.37 -1.84 -18.50
CA ALA A 106 -5.14 -2.24 -17.13
C ALA A 106 -3.99 -3.25 -17.04
N PHE A 107 -3.19 -3.18 -15.98
CA PHE A 107 -2.15 -4.15 -15.68
C PHE A 107 -1.86 -4.24 -14.19
N ASP A 108 -1.35 -5.41 -13.78
CA ASP A 108 -0.82 -5.64 -12.44
C ASP A 108 0.66 -5.26 -12.40
N MET A 109 1.12 -4.81 -11.22
CA MET A 109 2.52 -4.66 -10.89
C MET A 109 2.83 -5.27 -9.53
N GLN A 110 4.06 -5.73 -9.34
CA GLN A 110 4.50 -6.35 -8.10
C GLN A 110 5.77 -5.68 -7.56
N ALA A 111 5.66 -5.11 -6.37
CA ALA A 111 6.76 -4.68 -5.52
C ALA A 111 6.40 -4.93 -4.05
N VAL A 112 5.60 -5.97 -3.79
CA VAL A 112 5.13 -6.43 -2.48
C VAL A 112 4.56 -5.26 -1.67
N CYS A 113 4.99 -5.06 -0.43
CA CYS A 113 4.45 -4.00 0.45
C CYS A 113 4.68 -2.59 -0.09
N SER A 114 5.73 -2.35 -0.88
CA SER A 114 5.97 -1.06 -1.55
C SER A 114 5.20 -0.89 -2.88
N GLY A 115 4.41 -1.90 -3.26
CA GLY A 115 3.69 -1.94 -4.54
C GLY A 115 2.84 -0.70 -4.81
N PHE A 116 2.10 -0.19 -3.80
CA PHE A 116 1.28 1.00 -4.00
C PHE A 116 2.10 2.27 -4.28
N VAL A 117 3.21 2.47 -3.57
CA VAL A 117 4.13 3.61 -3.79
C VAL A 117 4.74 3.55 -5.19
N TYR A 118 5.12 2.36 -5.65
CA TYR A 118 5.58 2.12 -7.02
C TYR A 118 4.46 2.39 -8.05
N ALA A 119 3.23 1.95 -7.75
CA ALA A 119 2.07 2.15 -8.63
C ALA A 119 1.71 3.64 -8.78
N VAL A 120 1.75 4.42 -7.69
CA VAL A 120 1.55 5.88 -7.72
C VAL A 120 2.62 6.55 -8.57
N THR A 121 3.90 6.17 -8.40
CA THR A 121 5.01 6.71 -9.19
C THR A 121 4.88 6.35 -10.67
N THR A 122 4.46 5.12 -10.98
CA THR A 122 4.19 4.67 -12.35
C THR A 122 3.04 5.46 -12.96
N ALA A 123 1.93 5.63 -12.24
CA ALA A 123 0.79 6.43 -12.68
C ALA A 123 1.17 7.90 -12.95
N ASP A 124 2.00 8.50 -12.07
CA ASP A 124 2.54 9.85 -12.27
C ASP A 124 3.36 9.95 -13.56
N ALA A 125 4.20 8.95 -13.84
CA ALA A 125 4.97 8.92 -15.08
C ALA A 125 4.08 8.82 -16.33
N TYR A 126 3.00 8.01 -16.31
CA TYR A 126 2.04 7.90 -17.41
C TYR A 126 1.27 9.22 -17.64
N ILE A 127 0.83 9.86 -16.56
CA ILE A 127 0.12 11.14 -16.63
C ILE A 127 1.04 12.23 -17.17
N ARG A 128 2.24 12.36 -16.62
CA ARG A 128 3.21 13.39 -17.06
C ARG A 128 3.72 13.14 -18.48
N GLY A 129 3.79 11.87 -18.89
CA GLY A 129 4.13 11.46 -20.26
C GLY A 129 2.98 11.62 -21.28
N GLY A 130 1.78 12.00 -20.83
CA GLY A 130 0.61 12.18 -21.70
C GLY A 130 -0.01 10.88 -22.22
N LEU A 131 0.33 9.72 -21.61
CA LEU A 131 -0.18 8.40 -21.98
C LEU A 131 -1.55 8.09 -21.34
N ALA A 132 -1.86 8.76 -20.22
CA ALA A 132 -3.14 8.68 -19.54
C ALA A 132 -3.47 10.05 -18.93
N LYS A 133 -4.74 10.43 -18.90
CA LYS A 133 -5.21 11.63 -18.24
C LYS A 133 -5.71 11.34 -16.83
N ARG A 134 -6.40 10.21 -16.65
CA ARG A 134 -6.90 9.74 -15.36
C ARG A 134 -6.47 8.30 -15.11
N VAL A 135 -5.87 8.06 -13.96
CA VAL A 135 -5.37 6.75 -13.55
C VAL A 135 -6.00 6.35 -12.23
N LEU A 136 -6.56 5.15 -12.19
CA LEU A 136 -7.01 4.49 -10.98
C LEU A 136 -5.88 3.59 -10.46
N VAL A 137 -5.30 3.96 -9.32
CA VAL A 137 -4.24 3.22 -8.65
C VAL A 137 -4.85 2.42 -7.52
N ILE A 138 -4.62 1.11 -7.51
CA ILE A 138 -5.20 0.19 -6.52
C ILE A 138 -4.07 -0.60 -5.86
N GLY A 139 -4.14 -0.76 -4.53
CA GLY A 139 -3.41 -1.78 -3.79
C GLY A 139 -4.41 -2.76 -3.21
N SER A 140 -4.36 -4.04 -3.59
CA SER A 140 -5.32 -5.05 -3.13
C SER A 140 -4.63 -6.38 -2.87
N GLU A 141 -4.94 -7.00 -1.73
CA GLU A 141 -4.28 -8.22 -1.28
C GLU A 141 -5.24 -9.16 -0.55
N THR A 142 -5.07 -10.45 -0.82
CA THR A 142 -5.57 -11.57 -0.01
C THR A 142 -4.38 -12.35 0.56
N PHE A 143 -3.57 -11.68 1.36
CA PHE A 143 -2.29 -12.18 1.87
C PHE A 143 -2.46 -13.40 2.78
N SER A 144 -3.63 -13.52 3.43
CA SER A 144 -3.99 -14.66 4.25
C SER A 144 -3.93 -16.01 3.51
N ARG A 145 -4.02 -15.99 2.17
CA ARG A 145 -4.02 -17.21 1.32
C ARG A 145 -2.62 -17.75 1.04
N ILE A 146 -1.58 -16.97 1.31
CA ILE A 146 -0.18 -17.40 1.17
C ILE A 146 0.51 -17.55 2.54
N LEU A 147 -0.22 -17.48 3.66
CA LEU A 147 0.32 -17.71 4.99
C LEU A 147 0.39 -19.21 5.32
N ASP A 148 1.47 -19.61 5.97
CA ASP A 148 1.52 -20.87 6.72
C ASP A 148 0.90 -20.60 8.10
N TRP A 149 -0.34 -21.05 8.30
CA TRP A 149 -1.08 -20.81 9.53
C TRP A 149 -0.49 -21.53 10.77
N ASN A 150 0.52 -22.40 10.57
CA ASN A 150 1.29 -23.03 11.64
C ASN A 150 2.56 -22.20 11.99
N ASP A 151 2.93 -21.23 11.17
CA ASP A 151 4.06 -20.34 11.44
C ASP A 151 3.62 -19.09 12.22
N ARG A 152 3.75 -19.15 13.56
CA ARG A 152 3.46 -18.01 14.45
C ARG A 152 4.20 -16.72 14.08
N SER A 153 5.36 -16.83 13.45
CA SER A 153 6.20 -15.66 13.15
C SER A 153 5.59 -14.79 12.05
N THR A 154 4.70 -15.34 11.23
CA THR A 154 4.08 -14.68 10.08
C THR A 154 2.56 -14.59 10.17
N CYS A 155 1.86 -15.67 10.53
CA CYS A 155 0.39 -15.72 10.47
C CYS A 155 -0.30 -14.66 11.37
N VAL A 156 0.34 -14.25 12.47
CA VAL A 156 -0.21 -13.24 13.38
C VAL A 156 -0.05 -11.79 12.88
N LEU A 157 0.69 -11.57 11.79
CA LEU A 157 1.02 -10.22 11.31
C LEU A 157 0.08 -9.73 10.21
N PHE A 158 -0.23 -10.60 9.26
CA PHE A 158 -0.85 -10.20 8.00
C PHE A 158 -2.37 -10.24 8.04
N GLY A 159 -2.97 -9.40 7.21
CA GLY A 159 -4.38 -9.33 6.92
C GLY A 159 -4.63 -9.02 5.45
N ASP A 160 -5.90 -8.97 5.07
CA ASP A 160 -6.37 -8.73 3.71
C ASP A 160 -7.09 -7.39 3.61
N GLY A 161 -7.12 -6.83 2.42
CA GLY A 161 -7.84 -5.59 2.16
C GLY A 161 -7.44 -4.96 0.84
N ALA A 162 -8.11 -3.85 0.52
CA ALA A 162 -7.81 -3.03 -0.64
C ALA A 162 -7.97 -1.55 -0.35
N GLY A 163 -7.15 -0.74 -1.00
CA GLY A 163 -7.31 0.70 -1.05
C GLY A 163 -7.05 1.20 -2.47
N ALA A 164 -7.66 2.31 -2.83
CA ALA A 164 -7.55 2.89 -4.16
C ALA A 164 -7.44 4.41 -4.12
N MET A 165 -6.83 4.98 -5.16
CA MET A 165 -6.69 6.42 -5.37
C MET A 165 -6.87 6.75 -6.84
N VAL A 166 -7.62 7.80 -7.14
CA VAL A 166 -7.74 8.37 -8.48
C VAL A 166 -6.76 9.53 -8.62
N LEU A 167 -5.88 9.45 -9.62
CA LEU A 167 -4.99 10.53 -10.04
C LEU A 167 -5.47 11.12 -11.37
N GLU A 168 -5.44 12.45 -11.47
CA GLU A 168 -5.81 13.19 -12.69
C GLU A 168 -4.72 14.19 -13.07
N ALA A 169 -4.50 14.32 -14.39
CA ALA A 169 -3.63 15.36 -14.95
C ALA A 169 -4.14 16.76 -14.59
N GLY A 170 -3.29 17.56 -13.96
CA GLY A 170 -3.56 18.97 -13.64
C GLY A 170 -2.43 19.86 -14.09
N GLU A 171 -2.75 21.06 -14.57
CA GLU A 171 -1.75 22.08 -14.87
C GLU A 171 -1.18 22.67 -13.56
N ALA A 172 0.12 22.92 -13.55
CA ALA A 172 0.85 23.34 -12.37
C ALA A 172 1.98 24.33 -12.73
N ALA A 173 2.33 25.20 -11.78
CA ALA A 173 3.40 26.19 -11.93
C ALA A 173 4.81 25.57 -11.82
N GLY A 174 4.95 24.40 -11.20
CA GLY A 174 6.23 23.76 -10.97
C GLY A 174 6.81 24.00 -9.57
N THR A 175 5.97 24.41 -8.64
CA THR A 175 6.36 24.74 -7.26
C THR A 175 5.95 23.69 -6.26
N ILE A 176 6.47 23.77 -5.04
CA ILE A 176 6.07 22.92 -3.90
C ILE A 176 4.63 23.20 -3.42
N ALA A 177 4.06 24.34 -3.80
CA ALA A 177 2.69 24.70 -3.48
C ALA A 177 1.64 24.08 -4.43
N ASP A 178 2.09 23.49 -5.54
CA ASP A 178 1.19 22.83 -6.50
C ASP A 178 0.57 21.58 -5.87
N ARG A 179 -0.70 21.34 -6.18
CA ARG A 179 -1.37 20.08 -5.81
C ARG A 179 -0.86 18.91 -6.66
N GLY A 180 -0.85 17.75 -6.06
CA GLY A 180 -0.51 16.48 -6.70
C GLY A 180 0.83 15.90 -6.27
N VAL A 181 1.33 14.94 -7.03
CA VAL A 181 2.62 14.29 -6.79
C VAL A 181 3.75 15.29 -7.04
N LEU A 182 4.55 15.57 -6.01
CA LEU A 182 5.62 16.55 -6.03
C LEU A 182 6.99 15.92 -6.26
N ALA A 183 7.27 14.82 -5.57
CA ALA A 183 8.52 14.07 -5.65
C ALA A 183 8.28 12.60 -5.37
N ALA A 184 9.14 11.74 -5.90
CA ALA A 184 9.13 10.30 -5.62
C ALA A 184 10.54 9.73 -5.70
N SER A 185 10.85 8.81 -4.78
CA SER A 185 12.11 8.05 -4.77
C SER A 185 11.80 6.57 -4.59
N LEU A 186 12.36 5.74 -5.47
CA LEU A 186 12.20 4.28 -5.45
C LEU A 186 13.56 3.61 -5.41
N ARG A 187 13.66 2.49 -4.68
CA ARG A 187 14.89 1.68 -4.53
C ARG A 187 14.56 0.20 -4.51
N SER A 188 15.50 -0.62 -4.95
CA SER A 188 15.44 -2.08 -4.79
C SER A 188 16.83 -2.65 -4.55
N ASP A 189 16.91 -3.74 -3.79
CA ASP A 189 18.13 -4.54 -3.58
C ASP A 189 17.77 -6.03 -3.52
N GLY A 190 18.06 -6.75 -4.60
CA GLY A 190 17.78 -8.17 -4.73
C GLY A 190 18.66 -9.08 -3.87
N SER A 191 19.74 -8.57 -3.25
CA SER A 191 20.60 -9.34 -2.34
C SER A 191 19.88 -9.77 -1.06
N HIS A 192 18.71 -9.18 -0.78
CA HIS A 192 17.88 -9.48 0.38
C HIS A 192 16.72 -10.45 0.11
N LYS A 193 16.65 -11.05 -1.09
CA LYS A 193 15.53 -11.91 -1.52
C LYS A 193 15.13 -12.95 -0.48
N GLU A 194 16.09 -13.67 0.08
CA GLU A 194 15.84 -14.78 1.00
C GLU A 194 15.33 -14.35 2.40
N LYS A 195 15.22 -13.05 2.67
CA LYS A 195 14.78 -12.54 3.97
C LYS A 195 13.27 -12.35 4.08
N LEU A 196 12.60 -12.19 2.93
CA LEU A 196 11.14 -12.03 2.86
C LEU A 196 10.66 -12.41 1.46
N TYR A 197 10.10 -13.61 1.31
CA TYR A 197 9.69 -14.18 0.02
C TYR A 197 8.57 -15.20 0.19
N VAL A 198 7.96 -15.62 -0.90
CA VAL A 198 7.09 -16.80 -0.97
C VAL A 198 7.89 -17.94 -1.60
N ASP A 199 7.89 -19.12 -0.97
CA ASP A 199 8.71 -20.28 -1.35
C ASP A 199 8.15 -21.07 -2.56
N GLY A 200 7.08 -20.56 -3.21
CA GLY A 200 6.47 -21.11 -4.41
C GLY A 200 6.49 -20.15 -5.60
N GLY A 201 6.16 -20.68 -6.76
CA GLY A 201 6.03 -19.91 -8.00
C GLY A 201 5.78 -20.81 -9.20
N PRO A 202 5.08 -20.31 -10.25
CA PRO A 202 4.71 -21.12 -11.41
C PRO A 202 5.91 -21.65 -12.20
N SER A 203 7.03 -20.89 -12.23
CA SER A 203 8.23 -21.30 -13.00
C SER A 203 9.29 -22.01 -12.16
N THR A 204 9.10 -22.15 -10.84
CA THR A 204 10.07 -22.79 -9.95
C THR A 204 9.53 -24.09 -9.37
N THR A 205 8.45 -24.02 -8.57
CA THR A 205 7.87 -25.16 -7.87
C THR A 205 6.57 -25.67 -8.48
N GLY A 206 5.92 -24.86 -9.35
CA GLY A 206 4.59 -25.15 -9.87
C GLY A 206 3.48 -25.02 -8.81
N THR A 207 3.78 -24.43 -7.65
CA THR A 207 2.85 -24.22 -6.52
C THR A 207 2.79 -22.74 -6.14
N VAL A 208 1.77 -22.35 -5.37
CA VAL A 208 1.68 -20.99 -4.82
C VAL A 208 2.76 -20.77 -3.76
N GLY A 209 3.03 -21.77 -2.92
CA GLY A 209 3.95 -21.68 -1.79
C GLY A 209 3.39 -20.88 -0.60
N HIS A 210 4.26 -20.68 0.39
CA HIS A 210 3.96 -19.92 1.60
C HIS A 210 4.96 -18.81 1.84
N LEU A 211 4.50 -17.76 2.51
CA LEU A 211 5.35 -16.67 2.96
C LEU A 211 6.42 -17.17 3.94
N ARG A 212 7.66 -16.76 3.71
CA ARG A 212 8.81 -17.00 4.60
C ARG A 212 9.44 -15.66 4.95
N MET A 213 9.75 -15.46 6.25
CA MET A 213 10.28 -14.18 6.71
C MET A 213 11.30 -14.35 7.85
N GLU A 214 12.46 -13.74 7.68
CA GLU A 214 13.44 -13.52 8.74
C GLU A 214 13.17 -12.18 9.44
N GLY A 215 12.15 -12.13 10.30
CA GLY A 215 11.62 -10.88 10.86
C GLY A 215 12.64 -9.98 11.54
N ARG A 216 13.70 -10.53 12.18
CA ARG A 216 14.78 -9.74 12.80
C ARG A 216 15.64 -9.04 11.75
N GLU A 217 15.97 -9.72 10.66
CA GLU A 217 16.77 -9.16 9.55
C GLU A 217 15.94 -8.11 8.79
N VAL A 218 14.67 -8.38 8.53
CA VAL A 218 13.75 -7.39 7.94
C VAL A 218 13.73 -6.11 8.79
N PHE A 219 13.52 -6.24 10.11
CA PHE A 219 13.49 -5.08 11.03
C PHE A 219 14.81 -4.30 11.02
N LYS A 220 15.94 -4.99 11.04
CA LYS A 220 17.29 -4.39 11.06
C LYS A 220 17.54 -3.49 9.85
N HIS A 221 17.06 -3.87 8.68
CA HIS A 221 17.23 -3.11 7.44
C HIS A 221 16.15 -2.03 7.25
N ALA A 222 14.91 -2.30 7.69
CA ALA A 222 13.75 -1.47 7.40
C ALA A 222 13.94 0.00 7.77
N VAL A 223 14.30 0.30 9.01
CA VAL A 223 14.41 1.70 9.48
C VAL A 223 15.46 2.48 8.68
N GLY A 224 16.58 1.85 8.31
CA GLY A 224 17.62 2.49 7.49
C GLY A 224 17.15 2.78 6.07
N MET A 225 16.53 1.80 5.41
CA MET A 225 16.02 1.93 4.04
C MET A 225 14.87 2.93 3.93
N ILE A 226 13.96 2.92 4.91
CA ILE A 226 12.84 3.87 5.00
C ILE A 226 13.37 5.30 5.14
N THR A 227 14.31 5.54 6.04
CA THR A 227 14.86 6.89 6.24
C THR A 227 15.65 7.37 5.03
N ASP A 228 16.46 6.53 4.39
CA ASP A 228 17.21 6.86 3.17
C ASP A 228 16.29 7.37 2.05
N VAL A 229 15.22 6.64 1.75
CA VAL A 229 14.33 7.01 0.65
C VAL A 229 13.47 8.24 0.96
N ILE A 230 13.13 8.47 2.23
CA ILE A 230 12.40 9.68 2.67
C ILE A 230 13.31 10.90 2.58
N GLU A 231 14.55 10.82 3.07
CA GLU A 231 15.54 11.90 2.97
C GLU A 231 15.83 12.25 1.50
N ALA A 232 15.94 11.25 0.63
CA ALA A 232 16.09 11.48 -0.81
C ALA A 232 14.87 12.20 -1.41
N THR A 233 13.65 11.83 -0.99
CA THR A 233 12.41 12.48 -1.46
C THR A 233 12.29 13.91 -0.94
N PHE A 234 12.66 14.17 0.30
CA PHE A 234 12.72 15.52 0.88
C PHE A 234 13.72 16.40 0.15
N SER A 235 14.91 15.86 -0.11
CA SER A 235 15.95 16.58 -0.88
C SER A 235 15.47 16.97 -2.28
N GLN A 236 14.77 16.08 -2.99
CA GLN A 236 14.18 16.39 -4.31
C GLN A 236 13.14 17.51 -4.25
N ALA A 237 12.36 17.57 -3.18
CA ALA A 237 11.31 18.57 -3.00
C ALA A 237 11.80 19.86 -2.34
N GLY A 238 13.01 19.89 -1.78
CA GLY A 238 13.56 21.01 -1.04
C GLY A 238 12.85 21.28 0.28
N ILE A 239 12.43 20.23 0.99
CA ILE A 239 11.71 20.30 2.26
C ILE A 239 12.42 19.52 3.38
N THR A 240 11.91 19.67 4.59
CA THR A 240 12.31 18.92 5.78
C THR A 240 11.10 18.20 6.40
N ALA A 241 11.32 17.42 7.45
CA ALA A 241 10.24 16.74 8.18
C ALA A 241 9.26 17.73 8.85
N ASP A 242 9.72 18.92 9.20
CA ASP A 242 8.88 19.96 9.83
C ASP A 242 7.78 20.47 8.89
N ASP A 243 8.04 20.45 7.57
CA ASP A 243 7.11 20.89 6.54
C ASP A 243 5.96 19.90 6.29
N LEU A 244 6.08 18.64 6.76
CA LEU A 244 5.03 17.65 6.60
C LEU A 244 3.83 17.95 7.49
N ASP A 245 2.64 17.77 6.92
CA ASP A 245 1.40 17.69 7.68
C ASP A 245 1.12 16.24 8.11
N TRP A 246 1.31 15.27 7.20
CA TRP A 246 1.02 13.85 7.46
C TRP A 246 2.07 12.91 6.91
N PHE A 247 2.38 11.88 7.72
CA PHE A 247 3.15 10.70 7.32
C PHE A 247 2.24 9.48 7.30
N VAL A 248 2.09 8.86 6.14
CA VAL A 248 1.29 7.65 5.90
C VAL A 248 2.22 6.50 5.51
N PRO A 249 2.87 5.85 6.49
CA PRO A 249 3.78 4.75 6.24
C PRO A 249 3.06 3.44 5.95
N HIS A 250 3.77 2.48 5.38
CA HIS A 250 3.37 1.08 5.37
C HIS A 250 3.10 0.58 6.78
N GLN A 251 1.96 -0.05 6.98
CA GLN A 251 1.45 -0.53 8.26
C GLN A 251 1.97 -1.96 8.57
N ALA A 252 3.30 -2.15 8.54
CA ALA A 252 3.89 -3.46 8.78
C ALA A 252 3.88 -3.86 10.24
N ASN A 253 4.28 -2.92 11.10
CA ASN A 253 4.51 -3.12 12.53
C ASN A 253 4.67 -1.75 13.19
N LYS A 254 3.94 -1.48 14.28
CA LYS A 254 4.00 -0.18 14.98
C LYS A 254 5.42 0.19 15.40
N ARG A 255 6.24 -0.78 15.80
CA ARG A 255 7.63 -0.51 16.23
C ARG A 255 8.53 0.00 15.10
N ILE A 256 8.32 -0.47 13.86
CA ILE A 256 9.04 0.03 12.67
C ILE A 256 8.60 1.46 12.39
N ILE A 257 7.30 1.71 12.39
CA ILE A 257 6.71 3.03 12.16
C ILE A 257 7.25 4.04 13.16
N ASP A 258 7.17 3.74 14.46
CA ASP A 258 7.63 4.62 15.53
C ASP A 258 9.15 4.89 15.43
N ALA A 259 9.95 3.87 15.15
CA ALA A 259 11.39 4.01 15.02
C ALA A 259 11.79 4.88 13.80
N SER A 260 11.09 4.74 12.68
CA SER A 260 11.33 5.52 11.46
C SER A 260 10.90 6.98 11.65
N ALA A 261 9.71 7.23 12.21
CA ALA A 261 9.22 8.58 12.51
C ALA A 261 10.16 9.31 13.48
N LYS A 262 10.59 8.64 14.56
CA LYS A 262 11.53 9.18 15.54
C LYS A 262 12.88 9.54 14.92
N LYS A 263 13.42 8.67 14.05
CA LYS A 263 14.71 8.89 13.40
C LYS A 263 14.67 10.09 12.43
N LEU A 264 13.52 10.30 11.78
CA LEU A 264 13.29 11.42 10.85
C LEU A 264 12.88 12.73 11.55
N GLY A 265 12.61 12.71 12.86
CA GLY A 265 12.09 13.87 13.59
C GLY A 265 10.63 14.18 13.29
N ILE A 266 9.86 13.23 12.73
CA ILE A 266 8.43 13.40 12.48
C ILE A 266 7.66 13.21 13.79
N ALA A 267 6.85 14.20 14.16
CA ALA A 267 6.03 14.17 15.37
C ALA A 267 4.98 13.04 15.32
N GLU A 268 4.72 12.37 16.44
CA GLU A 268 3.86 11.18 16.51
C GLU A 268 2.42 11.51 16.06
N GLU A 269 1.92 12.69 16.36
CA GLU A 269 0.58 13.15 15.96
C GLU A 269 0.40 13.34 14.45
N LYS A 270 1.49 13.45 13.69
CA LYS A 270 1.48 13.52 12.23
C LYS A 270 1.50 12.13 11.57
N VAL A 271 1.62 11.05 12.34
CA VAL A 271 1.74 9.69 11.82
C VAL A 271 0.38 9.00 11.77
N VAL A 272 -0.02 8.54 10.59
CA VAL A 272 -1.25 7.76 10.44
C VAL A 272 -0.98 6.31 10.84
N ILE A 273 -1.71 5.83 11.83
CA ILE A 273 -1.64 4.45 12.35
C ILE A 273 -2.98 3.77 12.13
N THR A 274 -2.96 2.61 11.49
CA THR A 274 -4.11 1.71 11.27
C THR A 274 -3.75 0.24 11.45
N VAL A 275 -2.48 -0.06 11.72
CA VAL A 275 -1.97 -1.42 11.90
C VAL A 275 -2.65 -2.17 13.03
N ASP A 276 -3.13 -1.47 14.05
CA ASP A 276 -3.89 -2.03 15.18
C ASP A 276 -5.21 -2.69 14.74
N LYS A 277 -5.83 -2.17 13.68
CA LYS A 277 -7.14 -2.62 13.16
C LYS A 277 -7.05 -3.55 11.97
N HIS A 278 -6.03 -3.38 11.13
CA HIS A 278 -5.95 -4.08 9.84
C HIS A 278 -4.81 -5.11 9.77
N GLY A 279 -3.84 -5.06 10.70
CA GLY A 279 -2.59 -5.79 10.55
C GLY A 279 -1.78 -5.28 9.35
N ASN A 280 -0.87 -6.10 8.87
CA ASN A 280 -0.09 -5.83 7.66
C ASN A 280 -0.84 -6.34 6.43
N THR A 281 -1.38 -5.44 5.63
CA THR A 281 -2.10 -5.75 4.38
C THR A 281 -1.24 -5.56 3.13
N SER A 282 0.09 -5.66 3.26
CA SER A 282 1.05 -5.56 2.15
C SER A 282 0.81 -4.31 1.27
N ALA A 283 0.61 -4.45 -0.06
CA ALA A 283 0.39 -3.34 -0.97
C ALA A 283 -0.88 -2.52 -0.67
N ALA A 284 -1.87 -3.09 0.01
CA ALA A 284 -3.10 -2.40 0.39
C ALA A 284 -2.91 -1.46 1.60
N SER A 285 -1.83 -1.60 2.37
CA SER A 285 -1.74 -0.94 3.68
C SER A 285 -1.66 0.59 3.59
N VAL A 286 -0.85 1.13 2.70
CA VAL A 286 -0.72 2.59 2.50
C VAL A 286 -2.03 3.20 2.00
N PRO A 287 -2.67 2.69 0.92
CA PRO A 287 -3.92 3.28 0.45
C PRO A 287 -5.09 3.10 1.40
N LEU A 288 -5.15 2.03 2.20
CA LEU A 288 -6.12 1.88 3.28
C LEU A 288 -5.95 2.97 4.35
N ALA A 289 -4.72 3.15 4.85
CA ALA A 289 -4.41 4.15 5.86
C ALA A 289 -4.70 5.57 5.35
N LEU A 290 -4.32 5.86 4.11
CA LEU A 290 -4.57 7.12 3.43
C LEU A 290 -6.07 7.42 3.30
N SER A 291 -6.85 6.44 2.79
CA SER A 291 -8.30 6.60 2.61
C SER A 291 -9.03 6.84 3.93
N ILE A 292 -8.62 6.16 5.01
CA ILE A 292 -9.18 6.37 6.35
C ILE A 292 -8.88 7.78 6.84
N ALA A 293 -7.62 8.22 6.75
CA ALA A 293 -7.22 9.54 7.24
C ALA A 293 -7.82 10.69 6.43
N ALA A 294 -8.09 10.47 5.14
CA ALA A 294 -8.84 11.43 4.32
C ALA A 294 -10.33 11.46 4.69
N ALA A 295 -10.95 10.28 4.85
CA ALA A 295 -12.38 10.18 5.16
C ALA A 295 -12.75 10.71 6.56
N ASP A 296 -11.87 10.55 7.55
CA ASP A 296 -12.10 11.05 8.93
C ASP A 296 -11.68 12.52 9.12
N GLY A 297 -11.21 13.18 8.06
CA GLY A 297 -10.89 14.61 8.03
C GLY A 297 -9.55 14.99 8.66
N ARG A 298 -8.69 14.01 8.98
CA ARG A 298 -7.29 14.29 9.34
C ARG A 298 -6.56 14.93 8.18
N ILE A 299 -6.50 14.24 7.04
CA ILE A 299 -5.88 14.77 5.83
C ILE A 299 -6.86 15.71 5.12
N LYS A 300 -6.43 16.94 4.88
CA LYS A 300 -7.24 18.01 4.29
C LYS A 300 -6.60 18.52 3.00
N ARG A 301 -7.41 19.13 2.16
CA ARG A 301 -6.94 19.76 0.94
C ARG A 301 -5.87 20.81 1.23
N GLY A 302 -4.71 20.66 0.59
CA GLY A 302 -3.54 21.50 0.79
C GLY A 302 -2.46 20.91 1.68
N ASP A 303 -2.78 19.87 2.46
CA ASP A 303 -1.81 19.20 3.32
C ASP A 303 -0.68 18.55 2.51
N LEU A 304 0.52 18.56 3.07
CA LEU A 304 1.68 17.87 2.54
C LEU A 304 1.78 16.47 3.15
N VAL A 305 1.55 15.46 2.32
CA VAL A 305 1.42 14.05 2.73
C VAL A 305 2.57 13.24 2.16
N LEU A 306 3.28 12.53 3.03
CA LEU A 306 4.31 11.58 2.64
C LEU A 306 3.76 10.15 2.71
N LEU A 307 3.75 9.45 1.58
CA LEU A 307 3.48 8.01 1.49
C LEU A 307 4.80 7.27 1.48
N GLU A 308 4.93 6.20 2.24
CA GLU A 308 6.17 5.42 2.28
C GLU A 308 5.85 3.93 2.44
N ALA A 309 6.67 3.08 1.84
CA ALA A 309 6.62 1.65 2.07
C ALA A 309 7.97 0.96 1.79
N MET A 310 8.19 -0.14 2.54
CA MET A 310 9.28 -1.09 2.31
C MET A 310 8.71 -2.52 2.35
N GLY A 311 9.20 -3.39 1.48
CA GLY A 311 8.72 -4.77 1.37
C GLY A 311 9.73 -5.75 0.85
N GLY A 312 9.25 -6.98 0.61
CA GLY A 312 10.06 -8.07 0.06
C GLY A 312 10.77 -7.65 -1.23
N GLY A 313 11.94 -8.24 -1.43
CA GLY A 313 12.77 -7.94 -2.57
C GLY A 313 14.26 -7.71 -2.20
N PHE A 314 14.72 -6.77 -1.38
CA PHE A 314 13.86 -5.70 -0.87
C PHE A 314 13.53 -4.66 -1.93
N THR A 315 12.35 -4.09 -1.78
CA THR A 315 11.91 -2.90 -2.52
C THR A 315 11.41 -1.86 -1.51
N TRP A 316 11.72 -0.58 -1.73
CA TRP A 316 11.23 0.51 -0.86
C TRP A 316 11.08 1.80 -1.65
N GLY A 317 10.25 2.70 -1.15
CA GLY A 317 9.99 3.95 -1.83
C GLY A 317 9.20 4.93 -0.99
N ALA A 318 9.26 6.20 -1.41
CA ALA A 318 8.47 7.28 -0.85
C ALA A 318 7.92 8.17 -1.96
N VAL A 319 6.71 8.70 -1.74
CA VAL A 319 6.05 9.67 -2.64
C VAL A 319 5.53 10.81 -1.80
N LEU A 320 5.89 12.03 -2.16
CA LEU A 320 5.40 13.26 -1.56
C LEU A 320 4.26 13.82 -2.38
N VAL A 321 3.13 14.06 -1.74
CA VAL A 321 1.90 14.54 -2.37
C VAL A 321 1.40 15.80 -1.66
N ARG A 322 1.06 16.84 -2.40
CA ARG A 322 0.22 17.94 -1.92
C ARG A 322 -1.24 17.56 -2.19
N TRP A 323 -1.99 17.36 -1.12
CA TRP A 323 -3.37 16.85 -1.14
C TRP A 323 -4.41 17.75 -1.84
#